data_0f54f53e46c38578a94ac8c99205e114
#
_entry.id   0f54f53e46c38578a94ac8c99205e114
#
_cell.length_a   1.000
_cell.length_b   1.000
_cell.length_c   1.000
_cell.angle_alpha   90.00
_cell.angle_beta   90.00
_cell.angle_gamma   90.00
#
_symmetry.space_group_name_H-M   'P 1'
#
loop_
_entity.id
_entity.type
_entity.pdbx_description
1 polymer ?
#
loop_
_entity_poly.entity_id
_entity_poly.type
_entity_poly.pdbx_seq_one_letter_code
_entity_poly.pdbx_strand_id
1 'polypeptide(L)'
;MNIKEAYFKCINKMIKDEFRGYDPYDGASSSYAIIQKYYYPRLFSAYFNKFSPFNFRPIFGIRQTMQNQTIGFSGLALINYYEQHKKYIEFIADRLVESSLIDRYGYHSWDLHGFPIQMRNLLQEVGMTDIGNGIIGSFFLELYKRNPNERYKDICISVRNYFLNEFLVKNKNIIFFKYTPATQDYNWCYNASTIVAAYCVLVSKYFNINFDKDSIQKAFTDVISRQKPQGEWWYSLNMNTGYEKPQIDFHQGFILDTLLDYMECVEYNERFLNSYKKGLEFYYNKQFLPNGQSIYRYPKKYPVNIQNQAQGIITFTRAAAAGFGHHYFDFAKTIAEWTIKNMQDPGGYFYYLRYPLFTNKIQYIRWSDASMVYALAIYLNYAGLSEKAP
;
A
#
# COMPACT_ATOMS: atom_id res chain seq x y z
N MET A 1 20.54 -2.72 16.60
CA MET A 1 19.08 -2.87 16.87
C MET A 1 18.59 -4.02 16.02
N ASN A 2 17.92 -5.01 16.60
CA ASN A 2 17.33 -6.11 15.84
C ASN A 2 15.97 -5.72 15.22
N ILE A 3 15.46 -6.57 14.32
CA ILE A 3 14.23 -6.26 13.55
C ILE A 3 13.01 -6.12 14.47
N LYS A 4 12.89 -6.94 15.51
CA LYS A 4 11.79 -6.88 16.48
C LYS A 4 11.83 -5.58 17.30
N GLU A 5 13.00 -5.18 17.77
CA GLU A 5 13.19 -3.90 18.47
C GLU A 5 12.84 -2.71 17.56
N ALA A 6 13.26 -2.75 16.29
CA ALA A 6 12.97 -1.71 15.32
C ALA A 6 11.45 -1.56 15.06
N TYR A 7 10.74 -2.69 14.94
CA TYR A 7 9.28 -2.73 14.83
C TYR A 7 8.62 -2.06 16.04
N PHE A 8 8.92 -2.55 17.26
CA PHE A 8 8.29 -2.00 18.48
C PHE A 8 8.62 -0.52 18.70
N LYS A 9 9.83 -0.10 18.37
CA LYS A 9 10.22 1.29 18.49
C LYS A 9 9.39 2.19 17.55
N CYS A 10 9.15 1.77 16.33
CA CYS A 10 8.34 2.52 15.38
C CYS A 10 6.87 2.51 15.78
N ILE A 11 6.28 1.36 16.10
CA ILE A 11 4.86 1.27 16.46
C ILE A 11 4.55 2.04 17.75
N ASN A 12 5.45 2.00 18.75
CA ASN A 12 5.29 2.78 19.98
C ASN A 12 5.36 4.29 19.71
N LYS A 13 6.20 4.72 18.77
CA LYS A 13 6.24 6.12 18.31
C LYS A 13 4.92 6.52 17.64
N MET A 14 4.40 5.67 16.74
CA MET A 14 3.12 5.92 16.07
C MET A 14 1.94 5.98 17.07
N ILE A 15 1.91 5.10 18.05
CA ILE A 15 0.93 5.12 19.15
C ILE A 15 1.04 6.41 19.95
N LYS A 16 2.26 6.83 20.33
CA LYS A 16 2.50 8.09 21.05
C LYS A 16 2.03 9.30 20.27
N ASP A 17 2.16 9.28 18.95
CA ASP A 17 1.71 10.34 18.05
C ASP A 17 0.21 10.20 17.67
N GLU A 18 -0.52 9.30 18.34
CA GLU A 18 -1.94 9.00 18.05
C GLU A 18 -2.19 8.69 16.57
N PHE A 19 -1.24 8.02 15.90
CA PHE A 19 -1.24 7.74 14.46
C PHE A 19 -1.35 8.99 13.56
N ARG A 20 -0.98 10.17 14.08
CA ARG A 20 -0.96 11.43 13.33
C ARG A 20 0.42 11.70 12.77
N GLY A 21 0.45 12.28 11.59
CA GLY A 21 1.71 12.68 10.95
C GLY A 21 1.49 13.52 9.71
N TYR A 22 2.59 13.86 9.08
CA TYR A 22 2.60 14.55 7.79
C TYR A 22 2.50 13.56 6.62
N ASP A 23 2.18 14.10 5.43
CA ASP A 23 2.14 13.38 4.17
C ASP A 23 2.91 14.16 3.10
N PRO A 24 3.59 13.52 2.13
CA PRO A 24 4.24 14.23 1.04
C PRO A 24 3.28 15.08 0.18
N TYR A 25 1.99 14.79 0.24
CA TYR A 25 0.95 15.46 -0.55
C TYR A 25 0.06 16.41 0.27
N ASP A 26 0.37 16.63 1.54
CA ASP A 26 -0.43 17.48 2.45
C ASP A 26 -0.21 18.98 2.25
N GLY A 27 0.71 19.39 1.40
CA GLY A 27 1.10 20.77 1.21
C GLY A 27 -0.03 21.73 0.80
N ALA A 28 -1.14 21.19 0.27
CA ALA A 28 -2.35 21.95 -0.06
C ALA A 28 -3.33 22.08 1.12
N SER A 29 -3.07 21.41 2.26
CA SER A 29 -3.98 21.34 3.43
C SER A 29 -3.66 22.38 4.51
N SER A 30 -3.16 23.54 4.10
CA SER A 30 -2.86 24.65 5.00
C SER A 30 -4.12 25.20 5.68
N SER A 31 -4.00 25.64 6.94
CA SER A 31 -5.05 26.38 7.65
C SER A 31 -5.12 27.88 7.25
N TYR A 32 -4.16 28.39 6.46
CA TYR A 32 -4.15 29.77 6.06
C TYR A 32 -5.12 30.04 4.91
N ALA A 33 -6.03 31.00 5.10
CA ALA A 33 -7.07 31.34 4.13
C ALA A 33 -6.52 31.66 2.72
N ILE A 34 -5.37 32.32 2.61
CA ILE A 34 -4.74 32.65 1.34
C ILE A 34 -4.33 31.39 0.55
N ILE A 35 -3.85 30.33 1.24
CA ILE A 35 -3.48 29.08 0.60
C ILE A 35 -4.72 28.25 0.26
N GLN A 36 -5.75 28.29 1.10
CA GLN A 36 -6.99 27.56 0.83
C GLN A 36 -7.76 28.15 -0.35
N LYS A 37 -7.86 29.49 -0.41
CA LYS A 37 -8.72 30.21 -1.34
C LYS A 37 -8.13 30.36 -2.74
N TYR A 38 -6.81 30.58 -2.85
CA TYR A 38 -6.19 30.93 -4.12
C TYR A 38 -5.37 29.80 -4.73
N TYR A 39 -5.53 29.58 -6.03
CA TYR A 39 -4.86 28.49 -6.76
C TYR A 39 -3.32 28.54 -6.67
N TYR A 40 -2.71 29.68 -7.01
CA TYR A 40 -1.24 29.78 -7.06
C TYR A 40 -0.57 29.64 -5.68
N PRO A 41 -1.02 30.28 -4.59
CA PRO A 41 -0.51 30.03 -3.25
C PRO A 41 -0.68 28.56 -2.83
N ARG A 42 -1.80 27.92 -3.15
CA ARG A 42 -2.04 26.50 -2.87
C ARG A 42 -1.07 25.60 -3.64
N LEU A 43 -0.89 25.87 -4.93
CA LEU A 43 0.05 25.14 -5.78
C LEU A 43 1.49 25.30 -5.29
N PHE A 44 1.90 26.51 -4.97
CA PHE A 44 3.22 26.78 -4.41
C PHE A 44 3.45 26.00 -3.10
N SER A 45 2.52 26.10 -2.15
CA SER A 45 2.61 25.37 -0.87
C SER A 45 2.75 23.86 -1.09
N ALA A 46 1.93 23.30 -1.99
CA ALA A 46 1.96 21.88 -2.29
C ALA A 46 3.30 21.41 -2.86
N TYR A 47 3.81 22.10 -3.88
CA TYR A 47 5.10 21.74 -4.50
C TYR A 47 6.28 22.01 -3.59
N PHE A 48 6.31 23.17 -2.92
CA PHE A 48 7.38 23.54 -2.00
C PHE A 48 7.52 22.50 -0.87
N ASN A 49 6.43 22.18 -0.17
CA ASN A 49 6.46 21.20 0.92
C ASN A 49 6.75 19.77 0.44
N LYS A 50 6.37 19.42 -0.79
CA LYS A 50 6.67 18.08 -1.35
C LYS A 50 8.14 17.88 -1.64
N PHE A 51 8.80 18.88 -2.22
CA PHE A 51 10.18 18.75 -2.68
C PHE A 51 11.23 19.24 -1.68
N SER A 52 10.82 20.03 -0.67
CA SER A 52 11.73 20.49 0.38
C SER A 52 12.23 19.31 1.22
N PRO A 53 13.56 19.22 1.46
CA PRO A 53 14.11 18.25 2.41
C PRO A 53 13.92 18.67 3.88
N PHE A 54 13.50 19.92 4.11
CA PHE A 54 13.21 20.47 5.44
C PHE A 54 11.71 20.58 5.66
N ASN A 55 11.29 20.40 6.92
CA ASN A 55 9.88 20.47 7.29
C ASN A 55 9.40 21.90 7.51
N PHE A 56 8.88 22.53 6.48
CA PHE A 56 8.27 23.86 6.56
C PHE A 56 6.76 23.85 6.84
N ARG A 57 6.15 22.67 6.95
CA ARG A 57 4.70 22.50 7.17
C ARG A 57 4.13 23.34 8.32
N PRO A 58 4.77 23.42 9.50
CA PRO A 58 4.28 24.28 10.58
C PRO A 58 4.18 25.75 10.17
N ILE A 59 5.16 26.26 9.40
CA ILE A 59 5.18 27.64 8.90
C ILE A 59 4.07 27.89 7.89
N PHE A 60 3.71 26.87 7.11
CA PHE A 60 2.60 26.92 6.15
C PHE A 60 1.24 26.63 6.80
N GLY A 61 1.16 26.48 8.12
CA GLY A 61 -0.08 26.15 8.81
C GLY A 61 -0.64 24.77 8.49
N ILE A 62 0.21 23.82 8.04
CA ILE A 62 -0.16 22.43 7.74
C ILE A 62 -0.03 21.61 9.02
N ARG A 63 -1.12 20.98 9.44
CA ARG A 63 -1.18 20.18 10.66
C ARG A 63 -0.94 18.69 10.37
N GLN A 64 -0.44 17.98 11.38
CA GLN A 64 -0.41 16.52 11.36
C GLN A 64 -1.83 15.96 11.43
N THR A 65 -2.12 14.97 10.59
CA THR A 65 -3.45 14.35 10.49
C THR A 65 -3.38 12.84 10.65
N MET A 66 -4.45 12.26 11.17
CA MET A 66 -4.68 10.82 11.14
C MET A 66 -5.37 10.49 9.82
N GLN A 67 -4.75 9.62 9.01
CA GLN A 67 -5.30 9.25 7.71
C GLN A 67 -5.80 7.81 7.73
N ASN A 68 -6.94 7.56 7.10
CA ASN A 68 -7.60 6.25 7.09
C ASN A 68 -6.66 5.13 6.59
N GLN A 69 -5.93 5.36 5.49
CA GLN A 69 -4.97 4.39 4.99
C GLN A 69 -3.81 4.12 5.97
N THR A 70 -3.33 5.15 6.69
CA THR A 70 -2.29 5.00 7.71
C THR A 70 -2.74 4.07 8.83
N ILE A 71 -3.94 4.32 9.38
CA ILE A 71 -4.44 3.49 10.48
C ILE A 71 -4.83 2.09 10.02
N GLY A 72 -5.28 1.92 8.76
CA GLY A 72 -5.49 0.60 8.17
C GLY A 72 -4.22 -0.25 8.12
N PHE A 73 -3.10 0.30 7.60
CA PHE A 73 -1.79 -0.37 7.63
C PHE A 73 -1.30 -0.64 9.06
N SER A 74 -1.49 0.33 9.96
CA SER A 74 -1.12 0.17 11.37
C SER A 74 -1.91 -0.95 12.03
N GLY A 75 -3.20 -1.04 11.75
CA GLY A 75 -4.07 -2.12 12.22
C GLY A 75 -3.59 -3.49 11.75
N LEU A 76 -3.27 -3.63 10.45
CA LEU A 76 -2.68 -4.86 9.90
C LEU A 76 -1.36 -5.25 10.58
N ALA A 77 -0.53 -4.29 10.91
CA ALA A 77 0.72 -4.55 11.63
C ALA A 77 0.49 -4.99 13.09
N LEU A 78 -0.45 -4.32 13.78
CA LEU A 78 -0.76 -4.58 15.19
C LEU A 78 -1.43 -5.94 15.42
N ILE A 79 -2.20 -6.45 14.45
CA ILE A 79 -2.88 -7.76 14.55
C ILE A 79 -1.90 -8.91 14.82
N ASN A 80 -0.64 -8.80 14.36
CA ASN A 80 0.39 -9.81 14.63
C ASN A 80 0.79 -9.89 16.12
N TYR A 81 0.41 -8.92 16.93
CA TYR A 81 0.55 -8.84 18.38
C TYR A 81 -0.76 -8.43 19.02
N TYR A 82 -1.84 -9.18 18.70
CA TYR A 82 -3.22 -8.83 19.00
C TYR A 82 -3.47 -8.55 20.47
N GLU A 83 -3.09 -9.48 21.37
CA GLU A 83 -3.35 -9.32 22.81
C GLU A 83 -2.63 -8.11 23.39
N GLN A 84 -1.39 -7.87 22.97
CA GLN A 84 -0.61 -6.72 23.41
C GLN A 84 -1.21 -5.38 22.95
N HIS A 85 -1.85 -5.37 21.78
CA HIS A 85 -2.30 -4.15 21.11
C HIS A 85 -3.83 -4.04 20.95
N LYS A 86 -4.61 -4.93 21.55
CA LYS A 86 -6.07 -5.02 21.41
C LYS A 86 -6.76 -3.66 21.51
N LYS A 87 -6.43 -2.86 22.53
CA LYS A 87 -6.98 -1.51 22.73
C LYS A 87 -6.79 -0.59 21.51
N TYR A 88 -5.62 -0.65 20.87
CA TYR A 88 -5.32 0.21 19.73
C TYR A 88 -5.94 -0.33 18.43
N ILE A 89 -6.07 -1.64 18.31
CA ILE A 89 -6.78 -2.30 17.20
C ILE A 89 -8.25 -1.93 17.23
N GLU A 90 -8.89 -2.00 18.42
CA GLU A 90 -10.28 -1.58 18.61
C GLU A 90 -10.47 -0.08 18.32
N PHE A 91 -9.58 0.78 18.82
CA PHE A 91 -9.57 2.21 18.49
C PHE A 91 -9.49 2.46 16.97
N ILE A 92 -8.59 1.76 16.26
CA ILE A 92 -8.45 1.87 14.79
C ILE A 92 -9.73 1.43 14.10
N ALA A 93 -10.32 0.30 14.51
CA ALA A 93 -11.55 -0.22 13.92
C ALA A 93 -12.71 0.78 14.09
N ASP A 94 -12.90 1.32 15.29
CA ASP A 94 -13.95 2.31 15.56
C ASP A 94 -13.74 3.60 14.75
N ARG A 95 -12.51 4.12 14.70
CA ARG A 95 -12.19 5.31 13.89
C ARG A 95 -12.45 5.11 12.40
N LEU A 96 -12.13 3.93 11.88
CA LEU A 96 -12.41 3.60 10.48
C LEU A 96 -13.91 3.48 10.21
N VAL A 97 -14.69 2.93 11.15
CA VAL A 97 -16.14 2.87 11.01
C VAL A 97 -16.76 4.26 11.07
N GLU A 98 -16.35 5.11 12.02
CA GLU A 98 -16.83 6.49 12.15
C GLU A 98 -16.53 7.35 10.94
N SER A 99 -15.36 7.15 10.30
CA SER A 99 -14.93 7.91 9.13
C SER A 99 -15.37 7.30 7.79
N SER A 100 -16.15 6.23 7.83
CA SER A 100 -16.68 5.59 6.63
C SER A 100 -17.68 6.48 5.91
N LEU A 101 -17.60 6.50 4.58
CA LEU A 101 -18.48 7.26 3.69
C LEU A 101 -19.71 6.46 3.24
N ILE A 102 -20.16 5.50 4.05
CA ILE A 102 -21.30 4.62 3.70
C ILE A 102 -22.58 5.41 3.43
N ASP A 103 -22.85 6.46 4.19
CA ASP A 103 -24.04 7.31 4.00
C ASP A 103 -24.00 8.08 2.67
N ARG A 104 -22.80 8.35 2.15
CA ARG A 104 -22.63 9.09 0.88
C ARG A 104 -22.69 8.19 -0.35
N TYR A 105 -22.15 6.99 -0.25
CA TYR A 105 -21.93 6.11 -1.43
C TYR A 105 -22.69 4.78 -1.36
N GLY A 106 -23.37 4.48 -0.23
CA GLY A 106 -24.06 3.22 -0.03
C GLY A 106 -23.12 2.04 0.24
N TYR A 107 -21.83 2.29 0.32
CA TYR A 107 -20.78 1.29 0.61
C TYR A 107 -19.80 1.82 1.65
N HIS A 108 -19.30 0.93 2.51
CA HIS A 108 -18.14 1.27 3.33
C HIS A 108 -16.96 1.59 2.43
N SER A 109 -16.47 2.80 2.57
CA SER A 109 -15.38 3.36 1.76
C SER A 109 -14.73 4.53 2.47
N TRP A 110 -13.49 4.87 2.11
CA TRP A 110 -12.70 5.90 2.78
C TRP A 110 -11.93 6.74 1.79
N ASP A 111 -11.90 8.03 2.03
CA ASP A 111 -11.03 8.98 1.33
C ASP A 111 -9.70 9.22 2.08
N LEU A 112 -8.87 10.08 1.51
CA LEU A 112 -7.60 10.50 2.11
C LEU A 112 -7.73 11.85 2.87
N HIS A 113 -8.92 12.16 3.42
CA HIS A 113 -9.16 13.39 4.17
C HIS A 113 -8.77 14.69 3.46
N GLY A 114 -9.15 14.85 2.19
CA GLY A 114 -8.94 16.07 1.42
C GLY A 114 -7.53 16.27 0.89
N PHE A 115 -6.65 15.27 0.97
CA PHE A 115 -5.37 15.35 0.28
C PHE A 115 -5.52 15.03 -1.20
N PRO A 116 -4.92 15.82 -2.10
CA PRO A 116 -4.91 15.46 -3.50
C PRO A 116 -4.08 14.20 -3.72
N ILE A 117 -4.67 13.21 -4.39
CA ILE A 117 -4.00 11.94 -4.72
C ILE A 117 -2.78 12.20 -5.63
N GLN A 118 -2.94 13.18 -6.52
CA GLN A 118 -1.92 13.60 -7.47
C GLN A 118 -1.79 15.11 -7.45
N MET A 119 -0.57 15.62 -7.64
CA MET A 119 -0.32 17.07 -7.66
C MET A 119 -1.17 17.82 -8.68
N ARG A 120 -1.50 17.20 -9.82
CA ARG A 120 -2.38 17.78 -10.85
C ARG A 120 -3.84 17.97 -10.40
N ASN A 121 -4.26 17.27 -9.33
CA ASN A 121 -5.63 17.27 -8.85
C ASN A 121 -5.80 18.13 -7.59
N LEU A 122 -4.97 19.15 -7.39
CA LEU A 122 -4.91 19.99 -6.18
C LEU A 122 -6.22 20.71 -5.83
N LEU A 123 -7.12 20.89 -6.79
CA LEU A 123 -8.40 21.58 -6.60
C LEU A 123 -9.59 20.62 -6.53
N GLN A 124 -9.38 19.33 -6.78
CA GLN A 124 -10.44 18.34 -6.71
C GLN A 124 -10.51 17.76 -5.30
N GLU A 125 -11.71 17.47 -4.83
CA GLU A 125 -11.86 16.60 -3.66
C GLU A 125 -11.13 15.29 -3.92
N VAL A 126 -10.38 14.84 -2.93
CA VAL A 126 -9.65 13.58 -3.05
C VAL A 126 -10.67 12.46 -3.08
N GLY A 127 -10.78 11.85 -4.23
CA GLY A 127 -11.58 10.66 -4.40
C GLY A 127 -11.02 9.49 -3.61
N MET A 128 -11.85 8.52 -3.39
CA MET A 128 -11.49 7.23 -2.85
C MET A 128 -10.56 6.52 -3.82
N THR A 129 -9.50 5.91 -3.30
CA THR A 129 -8.63 5.05 -4.09
C THR A 129 -8.93 3.60 -3.82
N ASP A 130 -8.72 2.78 -4.82
CA ASP A 130 -8.78 1.33 -4.72
C ASP A 130 -7.78 0.79 -3.68
N ILE A 131 -6.53 1.25 -3.71
CA ILE A 131 -5.47 0.80 -2.78
C ILE A 131 -5.83 1.12 -1.32
N GLY A 132 -6.28 2.34 -1.04
CA GLY A 132 -6.64 2.75 0.32
C GLY A 132 -7.77 1.90 0.90
N ASN A 133 -8.82 1.69 0.09
CA ASN A 133 -9.96 0.88 0.49
C ASN A 133 -9.61 -0.62 0.58
N GLY A 134 -8.75 -1.12 -0.30
CA GLY A 134 -8.26 -2.51 -0.25
C GLY A 134 -7.48 -2.80 1.03
N ILE A 135 -6.61 -1.88 1.47
CA ILE A 135 -5.84 -2.00 2.71
C ILE A 135 -6.76 -2.01 3.93
N ILE A 136 -7.73 -1.09 3.99
CA ILE A 136 -8.67 -1.00 5.10
C ILE A 136 -9.59 -2.22 5.14
N GLY A 137 -10.09 -2.65 3.98
CA GLY A 137 -10.86 -3.88 3.87
C GLY A 137 -10.08 -5.11 4.34
N SER A 138 -8.79 -5.20 3.97
CA SER A 138 -7.90 -6.28 4.43
C SER A 138 -7.67 -6.24 5.94
N PHE A 139 -7.57 -5.05 6.54
CA PHE A 139 -7.53 -4.93 8.00
C PHE A 139 -8.77 -5.52 8.67
N PHE A 140 -9.98 -5.20 8.18
CA PHE A 140 -11.21 -5.75 8.74
C PHE A 140 -11.34 -7.25 8.53
N LEU A 141 -10.85 -7.79 7.40
CA LEU A 141 -10.81 -9.22 7.15
C LEU A 141 -9.88 -9.95 8.13
N GLU A 142 -8.67 -9.43 8.34
CA GLU A 142 -7.74 -10.00 9.32
C GLU A 142 -8.24 -9.84 10.76
N LEU A 143 -8.90 -8.73 11.08
CA LEU A 143 -9.54 -8.52 12.38
C LEU A 143 -10.69 -9.50 12.60
N TYR A 144 -11.53 -9.74 11.58
CA TYR A 144 -12.59 -10.76 11.65
C TYR A 144 -12.03 -12.16 11.89
N LYS A 145 -10.92 -12.53 11.25
CA LYS A 145 -10.27 -13.83 11.48
C LYS A 145 -9.81 -14.02 12.92
N ARG A 146 -9.41 -12.93 13.60
CA ARG A 146 -9.00 -12.95 15.01
C ARG A 146 -10.15 -12.83 16.00
N ASN A 147 -11.14 -12.03 15.69
CA ASN A 147 -12.28 -11.72 16.54
C ASN A 147 -13.53 -11.64 15.66
N PRO A 148 -14.19 -12.79 15.35
CA PRO A 148 -15.38 -12.83 14.50
C PRO A 148 -16.49 -11.90 15.02
N ASN A 149 -16.94 -10.98 14.16
CA ASN A 149 -17.98 -10.01 14.45
C ASN A 149 -18.71 -9.68 13.14
N GLU A 150 -20.04 -9.79 13.13
CA GLU A 150 -20.85 -9.56 11.91
C GLU A 150 -20.63 -8.15 11.34
N ARG A 151 -20.40 -7.14 12.17
CA ARG A 151 -20.06 -5.78 11.71
C ARG A 151 -18.81 -5.76 10.83
N TYR A 152 -17.77 -6.51 11.19
CA TYR A 152 -16.54 -6.57 10.39
C TYR A 152 -16.74 -7.34 9.09
N LYS A 153 -17.53 -8.40 9.14
CA LYS A 153 -17.93 -9.16 7.93
C LYS A 153 -18.72 -8.28 6.96
N ASP A 154 -19.69 -7.53 7.45
CA ASP A 154 -20.51 -6.61 6.65
C ASP A 154 -19.62 -5.53 5.97
N ILE A 155 -18.64 -5.01 6.68
CA ILE A 155 -17.66 -4.07 6.13
C ILE A 155 -16.86 -4.74 5.00
N CYS A 156 -16.33 -5.93 5.22
CA CYS A 156 -15.57 -6.64 4.19
C CYS A 156 -16.40 -6.86 2.92
N ILE A 157 -17.63 -7.31 3.08
CA ILE A 157 -18.56 -7.58 1.96
C ILE A 157 -18.93 -6.27 1.26
N SER A 158 -19.17 -5.21 2.02
CA SER A 158 -19.51 -3.89 1.49
C SER A 158 -18.37 -3.32 0.63
N VAL A 159 -17.13 -3.36 1.10
CA VAL A 159 -15.95 -2.92 0.33
C VAL A 159 -15.77 -3.76 -0.95
N ARG A 160 -15.95 -5.08 -0.86
CA ARG A 160 -15.94 -5.96 -2.04
C ARG A 160 -16.99 -5.55 -3.07
N ASN A 161 -18.21 -5.33 -2.63
CA ASN A 161 -19.33 -4.95 -3.51
C ASN A 161 -19.08 -3.57 -4.14
N TYR A 162 -18.52 -2.64 -3.38
CA TYR A 162 -18.09 -1.34 -3.88
C TYR A 162 -17.10 -1.47 -5.04
N PHE A 163 -16.09 -2.32 -4.90
CA PHE A 163 -15.12 -2.57 -5.96
C PHE A 163 -15.77 -3.18 -7.21
N LEU A 164 -16.63 -4.18 -7.04
CA LEU A 164 -17.26 -4.85 -8.17
C LEU A 164 -18.25 -3.94 -8.91
N ASN A 165 -18.93 -3.04 -8.21
CA ASN A 165 -19.97 -2.20 -8.81
C ASN A 165 -19.41 -0.89 -9.37
N GLU A 166 -18.41 -0.28 -8.72
CA GLU A 166 -17.97 1.08 -9.05
C GLU A 166 -16.60 1.13 -9.75
N PHE A 167 -15.75 0.11 -9.56
CA PHE A 167 -14.39 0.11 -10.10
C PHE A 167 -14.20 -0.83 -11.29
N LEU A 168 -14.98 -1.90 -11.37
CA LEU A 168 -14.81 -2.91 -12.40
C LEU A 168 -15.24 -2.39 -13.78
N VAL A 169 -14.31 -2.43 -14.73
CA VAL A 169 -14.55 -2.13 -16.14
C VAL A 169 -14.47 -3.39 -16.94
N LYS A 170 -15.55 -3.72 -17.67
CA LYS A 170 -15.62 -4.82 -18.60
C LYS A 170 -15.84 -4.27 -20.01
N ASN A 171 -14.90 -4.47 -20.89
CA ASN A 171 -15.10 -4.25 -22.29
C ASN A 171 -14.79 -5.52 -23.11
N LYS A 172 -15.02 -5.51 -24.41
CA LYS A 172 -14.88 -6.71 -25.26
C LYS A 172 -13.48 -7.36 -25.20
N ASN A 173 -12.44 -6.57 -24.95
CA ASN A 173 -11.06 -7.01 -25.07
C ASN A 173 -10.33 -7.10 -23.73
N ILE A 174 -10.75 -6.32 -22.72
CA ILE A 174 -9.98 -6.13 -21.49
C ILE A 174 -10.90 -5.98 -20.28
N ILE A 175 -10.48 -6.55 -19.15
CA ILE A 175 -11.15 -6.39 -17.86
C ILE A 175 -10.14 -5.85 -16.86
N PHE A 176 -10.49 -4.78 -16.15
CA PHE A 176 -9.64 -4.19 -15.13
C PHE A 176 -10.43 -3.40 -14.08
N PHE A 177 -9.80 -3.08 -12.96
CA PHE A 177 -10.35 -2.16 -11.98
C PHE A 177 -9.72 -0.78 -12.14
N LYS A 178 -10.57 0.27 -12.14
CA LYS A 178 -10.12 1.67 -12.17
C LYS A 178 -9.36 2.01 -10.89
N TYR A 179 -8.53 3.04 -10.95
CA TYR A 179 -7.82 3.54 -9.78
C TYR A 179 -8.74 4.31 -8.81
N THR A 180 -9.76 4.99 -9.37
CA THR A 180 -10.81 5.70 -8.62
C THR A 180 -12.18 5.38 -9.23
N PRO A 181 -13.29 5.57 -8.50
CA PRO A 181 -14.63 5.35 -9.05
C PRO A 181 -15.06 6.41 -10.07
N ALA A 182 -14.26 7.47 -10.28
CA ALA A 182 -14.57 8.52 -11.20
C ALA A 182 -14.82 8.00 -12.63
N THR A 183 -15.88 8.43 -13.26
CA THR A 183 -16.26 8.00 -14.61
C THR A 183 -15.23 8.36 -15.68
N GLN A 184 -14.41 9.38 -15.44
CA GLN A 184 -13.35 9.85 -16.34
C GLN A 184 -11.97 9.25 -16.01
N ASP A 185 -11.88 8.26 -15.13
CA ASP A 185 -10.61 7.58 -14.86
C ASP A 185 -10.32 6.52 -15.92
N TYR A 186 -9.54 6.90 -16.91
CA TYR A 186 -9.11 6.04 -18.02
C TYR A 186 -7.73 5.40 -17.79
N ASN A 187 -7.18 5.51 -16.60
CA ASN A 187 -5.89 4.90 -16.28
C ASN A 187 -6.08 3.51 -15.67
N TRP A 188 -5.58 2.52 -16.38
CA TRP A 188 -5.43 1.19 -15.85
C TRP A 188 -4.07 1.05 -15.15
N CYS A 189 -4.07 1.18 -13.83
CA CYS A 189 -2.91 0.96 -12.98
C CYS A 189 -2.82 -0.53 -12.65
N TYR A 190 -1.76 -1.21 -13.09
CA TYR A 190 -1.70 -2.68 -13.05
C TYR A 190 -1.73 -3.26 -11.64
N ASN A 191 -0.87 -2.74 -10.75
CA ASN A 191 -0.85 -3.21 -9.36
C ASN A 191 -2.16 -2.91 -8.61
N ALA A 192 -2.74 -1.74 -8.83
CA ALA A 192 -3.98 -1.34 -8.19
C ALA A 192 -5.14 -2.26 -8.61
N SER A 193 -5.23 -2.55 -9.91
CA SER A 193 -6.22 -3.49 -10.45
C SER A 193 -6.08 -4.89 -9.86
N THR A 194 -4.85 -5.41 -9.69
CA THR A 194 -4.65 -6.75 -9.10
C THR A 194 -4.90 -6.78 -7.59
N ILE A 195 -4.61 -5.70 -6.84
CA ILE A 195 -4.92 -5.58 -5.40
C ILE A 195 -6.42 -5.70 -5.17
N VAL A 196 -7.21 -4.96 -5.94
CA VAL A 196 -8.68 -5.01 -5.84
C VAL A 196 -9.24 -6.38 -6.23
N ALA A 197 -8.74 -6.94 -7.33
CA ALA A 197 -9.15 -8.27 -7.79
C ALA A 197 -8.84 -9.34 -6.73
N ALA A 198 -7.63 -9.32 -6.14
CA ALA A 198 -7.24 -10.23 -5.07
C ALA A 198 -8.14 -10.07 -3.83
N TYR A 199 -8.40 -8.83 -3.39
CA TYR A 199 -9.30 -8.57 -2.27
C TYR A 199 -10.70 -9.15 -2.51
N CYS A 200 -11.27 -8.93 -3.69
CA CYS A 200 -12.59 -9.48 -4.04
C CYS A 200 -12.61 -11.00 -3.97
N VAL A 201 -11.55 -11.68 -4.41
CA VAL A 201 -11.40 -13.12 -4.31
C VAL A 201 -11.30 -13.59 -2.87
N LEU A 202 -10.39 -12.99 -2.09
CA LEU A 202 -10.15 -13.34 -0.68
C LEU A 202 -11.44 -13.28 0.14
N VAL A 203 -12.16 -12.15 0.04
CA VAL A 203 -13.44 -11.97 0.76
C VAL A 203 -14.49 -12.97 0.28
N SER A 204 -14.62 -13.17 -1.04
CA SER A 204 -15.60 -14.10 -1.59
C SER A 204 -15.35 -15.54 -1.14
N LYS A 205 -14.10 -15.97 -1.17
CA LYS A 205 -13.69 -17.31 -0.71
C LYS A 205 -13.89 -17.49 0.78
N TYR A 206 -13.45 -16.52 1.57
CA TYR A 206 -13.51 -16.62 3.02
C TYR A 206 -14.95 -16.69 3.54
N PHE A 207 -15.86 -15.89 2.98
CA PHE A 207 -17.28 -15.87 3.38
C PHE A 207 -18.18 -16.75 2.49
N ASN A 208 -17.63 -17.57 1.62
CA ASN A 208 -18.35 -18.43 0.69
C ASN A 208 -19.40 -17.67 -0.14
N ILE A 209 -19.01 -16.55 -0.73
CA ILE A 209 -19.85 -15.70 -1.57
C ILE A 209 -19.52 -15.98 -3.03
N ASN A 210 -20.54 -16.19 -3.85
CA ASN A 210 -20.38 -16.36 -5.29
C ASN A 210 -19.76 -15.11 -5.93
N PHE A 211 -18.87 -15.30 -6.91
CA PHE A 211 -18.26 -14.25 -7.68
C PHE A 211 -18.02 -14.71 -9.14
N ASP A 212 -17.95 -13.71 -10.01
CA ASP A 212 -17.63 -13.95 -11.42
C ASP A 212 -16.13 -14.31 -11.57
N LYS A 213 -15.83 -15.61 -11.47
CA LYS A 213 -14.47 -16.16 -11.54
C LYS A 213 -13.80 -15.78 -12.87
N ASP A 214 -14.54 -15.84 -13.98
CA ASP A 214 -14.00 -15.62 -15.32
C ASP A 214 -13.56 -14.16 -15.50
N SER A 215 -14.35 -13.20 -15.03
CA SER A 215 -13.98 -11.79 -15.07
C SER A 215 -12.75 -11.48 -14.19
N ILE A 216 -12.69 -12.06 -13.00
CA ILE A 216 -11.52 -11.86 -12.11
C ILE A 216 -10.26 -12.50 -12.71
N GLN A 217 -10.37 -13.74 -13.21
CA GLN A 217 -9.26 -14.43 -13.88
C GLN A 217 -8.78 -13.64 -15.10
N LYS A 218 -9.71 -13.09 -15.87
CA LYS A 218 -9.36 -12.27 -17.03
C LYS A 218 -8.65 -10.97 -16.61
N ALA A 219 -9.07 -10.30 -15.53
CA ALA A 219 -8.38 -9.11 -15.02
C ALA A 219 -6.91 -9.41 -14.68
N PHE A 220 -6.62 -10.53 -14.03
CA PHE A 220 -5.23 -10.98 -13.81
C PHE A 220 -4.52 -11.36 -15.11
N THR A 221 -5.18 -12.10 -16.00
CA THR A 221 -4.62 -12.51 -17.30
C THR A 221 -4.24 -11.29 -18.15
N ASP A 222 -5.05 -10.25 -18.13
CA ASP A 222 -4.80 -9.01 -18.86
C ASP A 222 -3.56 -8.28 -18.30
N VAL A 223 -3.37 -8.23 -16.97
CA VAL A 223 -2.13 -7.70 -16.37
C VAL A 223 -0.91 -8.57 -16.73
N ILE A 224 -1.02 -9.89 -16.63
CA ILE A 224 0.07 -10.81 -17.01
C ILE A 224 0.48 -10.61 -18.47
N SER A 225 -0.47 -10.37 -19.38
CA SER A 225 -0.19 -10.13 -20.79
C SER A 225 0.64 -8.85 -21.05
N ARG A 226 0.74 -7.96 -20.05
CA ARG A 226 1.55 -6.73 -20.10
C ARG A 226 2.96 -6.92 -19.54
N GLN A 227 3.30 -8.11 -19.03
CA GLN A 227 4.64 -8.41 -18.57
C GLN A 227 5.65 -8.30 -19.72
N LYS A 228 6.73 -7.57 -19.48
CA LYS A 228 7.78 -7.34 -20.46
C LYS A 228 8.74 -8.55 -20.52
N PRO A 229 9.56 -8.64 -21.60
CA PRO A 229 10.46 -9.78 -21.80
C PRO A 229 11.43 -10.06 -20.67
N GLN A 230 11.86 -9.09 -19.89
CA GLN A 230 12.76 -9.30 -18.74
C GLN A 230 12.05 -9.74 -17.46
N GLY A 231 10.69 -9.63 -17.39
CA GLY A 231 9.88 -10.04 -16.25
C GLY A 231 9.18 -8.89 -15.53
N GLU A 232 9.50 -7.64 -15.87
CA GLU A 232 8.88 -6.47 -15.27
C GLU A 232 7.51 -6.14 -15.87
N TRP A 233 6.75 -5.32 -15.11
CA TRP A 233 5.59 -4.59 -15.61
C TRP A 233 5.87 -3.09 -15.55
N TRP A 234 5.37 -2.36 -16.52
CA TRP A 234 5.29 -0.91 -16.42
C TRP A 234 4.14 -0.52 -15.50
N TYR A 235 4.06 0.74 -15.11
CA TYR A 235 3.14 1.17 -14.05
C TYR A 235 1.68 1.13 -14.45
N SER A 236 1.32 1.70 -15.60
CA SER A 236 -0.08 1.87 -16.00
C SER A 236 -0.21 2.10 -17.50
N LEU A 237 -1.41 1.81 -18.01
CA LEU A 237 -1.83 2.13 -19.39
C LEU A 237 -2.95 3.16 -19.35
N ASN A 238 -2.79 4.25 -20.09
CA ASN A 238 -3.89 5.16 -20.37
C ASN A 238 -4.74 4.60 -21.52
N MET A 239 -5.96 4.21 -21.21
CA MET A 239 -6.84 3.51 -22.14
C MET A 239 -7.31 4.38 -23.33
N ASN A 240 -7.28 5.72 -23.20
CA ASN A 240 -7.68 6.64 -24.28
C ASN A 240 -6.54 6.89 -25.27
N THR A 241 -5.32 7.03 -24.75
CA THR A 241 -4.16 7.41 -25.57
C THR A 241 -3.29 6.25 -25.98
N GLY A 242 -3.46 5.07 -25.35
CA GLY A 242 -2.57 3.91 -25.50
C GLY A 242 -1.18 4.12 -24.87
N TYR A 243 -0.95 5.25 -24.16
CA TYR A 243 0.35 5.48 -23.51
C TYR A 243 0.54 4.61 -22.29
N GLU A 244 1.54 3.75 -22.34
CA GLU A 244 1.95 2.91 -21.22
C GLU A 244 3.13 3.57 -20.49
N LYS A 245 2.98 3.83 -19.18
CA LYS A 245 3.95 4.58 -18.38
C LYS A 245 5.11 3.68 -17.94
N PRO A 246 6.37 3.92 -18.41
CA PRO A 246 7.51 3.05 -18.15
C PRO A 246 8.15 3.31 -16.78
N GLN A 247 7.37 3.17 -15.71
CA GLN A 247 7.85 3.30 -14.33
C GLN A 247 7.96 1.91 -13.71
N ILE A 248 9.14 1.55 -13.21
CA ILE A 248 9.45 0.25 -12.61
C ILE A 248 10.02 0.50 -11.21
N ASP A 249 9.27 0.18 -10.18
CA ASP A 249 9.60 0.39 -8.77
C ASP A 249 8.81 -0.60 -7.87
N PHE A 250 8.53 -0.27 -6.63
CA PHE A 250 7.82 -1.13 -5.67
C PHE A 250 6.47 -1.69 -6.15
N HIS A 251 5.85 -1.11 -7.18
CA HIS A 251 4.59 -1.61 -7.73
C HIS A 251 4.71 -3.05 -8.29
N GLN A 252 5.93 -3.48 -8.65
CA GLN A 252 6.21 -4.87 -9.04
C GLN A 252 5.86 -5.86 -7.93
N GLY A 253 6.28 -5.54 -6.70
CA GLY A 253 6.01 -6.39 -5.54
C GLY A 253 4.53 -6.59 -5.29
N PHE A 254 3.70 -5.55 -5.43
CA PHE A 254 2.25 -5.68 -5.28
C PHE A 254 1.64 -6.64 -6.31
N ILE A 255 2.07 -6.58 -7.58
CA ILE A 255 1.57 -7.52 -8.61
C ILE A 255 1.97 -8.95 -8.23
N LEU A 256 3.20 -9.16 -7.79
CA LEU A 256 3.68 -10.47 -7.35
C LEU A 256 2.87 -10.99 -6.17
N ASP A 257 2.68 -10.19 -5.13
CA ASP A 257 1.94 -10.58 -3.94
C ASP A 257 0.49 -10.96 -4.26
N THR A 258 -0.16 -10.20 -5.13
CA THR A 258 -1.56 -10.47 -5.52
C THR A 258 -1.72 -11.66 -6.47
N LEU A 259 -0.70 -11.97 -7.27
CA LEU A 259 -0.65 -13.22 -8.04
C LEU A 259 -0.56 -14.45 -7.14
N LEU A 260 0.20 -14.37 -6.02
CA LEU A 260 0.20 -15.42 -5.00
C LEU A 260 -1.19 -15.58 -4.39
N ASP A 261 -1.80 -14.48 -3.91
CA ASP A 261 -3.14 -14.52 -3.32
C ASP A 261 -4.16 -15.17 -4.26
N TYR A 262 -4.10 -14.85 -5.55
CA TYR A 262 -4.99 -15.45 -6.55
C TYR A 262 -4.74 -16.96 -6.71
N MET A 263 -3.48 -17.37 -6.86
CA MET A 263 -3.13 -18.78 -7.06
C MET A 263 -3.46 -19.64 -5.83
N GLU A 264 -3.29 -19.11 -4.63
CA GLU A 264 -3.64 -19.79 -3.37
C GLU A 264 -5.16 -19.93 -3.19
N CYS A 265 -5.93 -18.93 -3.61
CA CYS A 265 -7.36 -18.87 -3.35
C CYS A 265 -8.23 -19.47 -4.45
N VAL A 266 -7.84 -19.42 -5.71
CA VAL A 266 -8.73 -19.78 -6.83
C VAL A 266 -8.26 -21.02 -7.54
N GLU A 267 -7.09 -20.98 -8.14
CA GLU A 267 -6.61 -22.07 -8.99
C GLU A 267 -5.11 -21.92 -9.27
N TYR A 268 -4.39 -23.01 -9.09
CA TYR A 268 -3.05 -23.13 -9.62
C TYR A 268 -3.11 -23.07 -11.15
N ASN A 269 -2.41 -22.08 -11.71
CA ASN A 269 -2.34 -21.89 -13.16
C ASN A 269 -0.87 -21.74 -13.58
N GLU A 270 -0.40 -22.62 -14.44
CA GLU A 270 1.00 -22.65 -14.88
C GLU A 270 1.43 -21.33 -15.53
N ARG A 271 0.56 -20.68 -16.30
CA ARG A 271 0.84 -19.38 -16.90
C ARG A 271 1.08 -18.30 -15.84
N PHE A 272 0.27 -18.31 -14.78
CA PHE A 272 0.41 -17.36 -13.66
C PHE A 272 1.69 -17.64 -12.87
N LEU A 273 1.97 -18.91 -12.60
CA LEU A 273 3.21 -19.32 -11.93
C LEU A 273 4.45 -18.91 -12.71
N ASN A 274 4.46 -19.13 -14.03
CA ASN A 274 5.59 -18.76 -14.89
C ASN A 274 5.79 -17.23 -14.92
N SER A 275 4.70 -16.47 -14.99
CA SER A 275 4.73 -15.01 -14.91
C SER A 275 5.25 -14.53 -13.54
N TYR A 276 4.77 -15.15 -12.46
CA TYR A 276 5.24 -14.88 -11.11
C TYR A 276 6.73 -15.12 -10.95
N LYS A 277 7.22 -16.32 -11.30
CA LYS A 277 8.65 -16.67 -11.21
C LYS A 277 9.54 -15.69 -11.97
N LYS A 278 9.16 -15.38 -13.20
CA LYS A 278 9.88 -14.43 -14.04
C LYS A 278 9.91 -13.01 -13.45
N GLY A 279 8.77 -12.57 -12.93
CA GLY A 279 8.67 -11.26 -12.25
C GLY A 279 9.45 -11.21 -10.94
N LEU A 280 9.42 -12.27 -10.15
CA LEU A 280 10.15 -12.37 -8.88
C LEU A 280 11.67 -12.36 -9.13
N GLU A 281 12.14 -13.07 -10.15
CA GLU A 281 13.56 -13.06 -10.55
C GLU A 281 14.00 -11.66 -10.98
N PHE A 282 13.20 -10.97 -11.81
CA PHE A 282 13.48 -9.58 -12.16
C PHE A 282 13.51 -8.67 -10.92
N TYR A 283 12.53 -8.79 -10.03
CA TYR A 283 12.43 -7.98 -8.82
C TYR A 283 13.65 -8.17 -7.92
N TYR A 284 14.09 -9.40 -7.73
CA TYR A 284 15.28 -9.76 -6.96
C TYR A 284 16.58 -9.25 -7.60
N ASN A 285 16.79 -9.54 -8.87
CA ASN A 285 18.08 -9.29 -9.55
C ASN A 285 18.25 -7.84 -10.03
N LYS A 286 17.16 -7.10 -10.27
CA LYS A 286 17.21 -5.78 -10.93
C LYS A 286 16.75 -4.62 -10.05
N GLN A 287 15.92 -4.86 -9.03
CA GLN A 287 15.38 -3.77 -8.23
C GLN A 287 16.03 -3.62 -6.85
N PHE A 288 16.96 -4.50 -6.52
CA PHE A 288 17.75 -4.43 -5.28
C PHE A 288 19.23 -4.66 -5.57
N LEU A 289 20.08 -4.10 -4.69
CA LEU A 289 21.50 -4.40 -4.63
C LEU A 289 21.72 -5.57 -3.64
N PRO A 290 22.82 -6.31 -3.75
CA PRO A 290 23.10 -7.45 -2.86
C PRO A 290 23.13 -7.11 -1.37
N ASN A 291 23.39 -5.85 -1.02
CA ASN A 291 23.39 -5.37 0.36
C ASN A 291 21.99 -5.01 0.91
N GLY A 292 20.91 -5.23 0.15
CA GLY A 292 19.53 -4.94 0.54
C GLY A 292 19.03 -3.53 0.20
N GLN A 293 19.87 -2.67 -0.38
CA GLN A 293 19.42 -1.35 -0.85
C GLN A 293 18.55 -1.49 -2.10
N SER A 294 17.36 -0.90 -2.10
CA SER A 294 16.51 -0.84 -3.29
C SER A 294 17.00 0.19 -4.32
N ILE A 295 16.65 -0.05 -5.57
CA ILE A 295 16.77 0.89 -6.68
C ILE A 295 15.50 1.75 -6.74
N TYR A 296 15.62 3.07 -6.91
CA TYR A 296 14.51 4.03 -6.87
C TYR A 296 13.42 3.72 -7.90
N ARG A 297 13.82 3.78 -9.16
CA ARG A 297 13.02 3.42 -10.34
C ARG A 297 14.00 2.85 -11.37
N TYR A 298 13.93 1.56 -11.57
CA TYR A 298 14.88 0.90 -12.44
C TYR A 298 14.99 1.59 -13.81
N PRO A 299 16.20 1.89 -14.31
CA PRO A 299 17.54 1.62 -13.72
C PRO A 299 18.09 2.73 -12.80
N LYS A 300 17.32 3.75 -12.44
CA LYS A 300 17.76 4.90 -11.63
C LYS A 300 17.88 4.52 -10.15
N LYS A 301 19.11 4.49 -9.60
CA LYS A 301 19.42 4.01 -8.25
C LYS A 301 18.87 4.88 -7.11
N TYR A 302 18.91 6.20 -7.24
CA TYR A 302 18.59 7.15 -6.17
C TYR A 302 17.42 8.06 -6.51
N PRO A 303 16.72 8.59 -5.47
CA PRO A 303 16.87 8.32 -4.03
C PRO A 303 16.42 6.90 -3.66
N VAL A 304 16.94 6.32 -2.56
CA VAL A 304 16.31 5.13 -1.97
C VAL A 304 14.97 5.53 -1.40
N ASN A 305 13.93 4.87 -1.81
CA ASN A 305 12.56 5.12 -1.36
C ASN A 305 12.16 4.06 -0.34
N ILE A 306 11.66 4.49 0.81
CA ILE A 306 11.22 3.59 1.89
C ILE A 306 10.13 2.60 1.45
N GLN A 307 9.26 2.99 0.50
CA GLN A 307 8.24 2.11 -0.07
C GLN A 307 8.85 0.91 -0.81
N ASN A 308 9.95 1.14 -1.55
CA ASN A 308 10.66 0.04 -2.21
C ASN A 308 11.23 -0.94 -1.18
N GLN A 309 11.77 -0.42 -0.07
CA GLN A 309 12.31 -1.25 1.02
C GLN A 309 11.20 -2.07 1.69
N ALA A 310 10.11 -1.42 2.08
CA ALA A 310 8.98 -2.08 2.72
C ALA A 310 8.39 -3.18 1.82
N GLN A 311 8.12 -2.85 0.55
CA GLN A 311 7.55 -3.81 -0.38
C GLN A 311 8.51 -4.98 -0.68
N GLY A 312 9.81 -4.73 -0.74
CA GLY A 312 10.81 -5.80 -0.89
C GLY A 312 10.77 -6.79 0.27
N ILE A 313 10.72 -6.29 1.51
CA ILE A 313 10.59 -7.15 2.70
C ILE A 313 9.32 -8.01 2.62
N ILE A 314 8.17 -7.41 2.27
CA ILE A 314 6.89 -8.11 2.14
C ILE A 314 6.98 -9.21 1.08
N THR A 315 7.32 -8.83 -0.15
CA THR A 315 7.28 -9.74 -1.30
C THR A 315 8.26 -10.91 -1.14
N PHE A 316 9.49 -10.67 -0.68
CA PHE A 316 10.45 -11.76 -0.51
C PHE A 316 10.12 -12.65 0.68
N THR A 317 9.55 -12.11 1.77
CA THR A 317 9.04 -12.94 2.86
C THR A 317 7.90 -13.83 2.38
N ARG A 318 6.96 -13.30 1.63
CA ARG A 318 5.82 -14.06 1.06
C ARG A 318 6.27 -15.09 0.04
N ALA A 319 7.24 -14.76 -0.82
CA ALA A 319 7.83 -15.72 -1.76
C ALA A 319 8.46 -16.92 -1.04
N ALA A 320 9.17 -16.68 0.05
CA ALA A 320 9.73 -17.75 0.87
C ALA A 320 8.64 -18.59 1.56
N ALA A 321 7.60 -17.95 2.10
CA ALA A 321 6.45 -18.62 2.71
C ALA A 321 5.71 -19.52 1.73
N ALA A 322 5.59 -19.09 0.46
CA ALA A 322 4.99 -19.86 -0.62
C ALA A 322 5.91 -20.94 -1.23
N GLY A 323 7.11 -21.16 -0.65
CA GLY A 323 8.02 -22.24 -1.04
C GLY A 323 8.93 -21.96 -2.25
N PHE A 324 9.05 -20.70 -2.69
CA PHE A 324 9.92 -20.35 -3.83
C PHE A 324 11.43 -20.34 -3.48
N GLY A 325 11.78 -20.49 -2.21
CA GLY A 325 13.17 -20.65 -1.74
C GLY A 325 13.49 -19.83 -0.51
N HIS A 326 14.21 -20.44 0.42
CA HIS A 326 14.56 -19.80 1.70
C HIS A 326 15.48 -18.58 1.53
N HIS A 327 16.28 -18.54 0.47
CA HIS A 327 17.16 -17.40 0.17
C HIS A 327 16.40 -16.08 0.02
N TYR A 328 15.11 -16.09 -0.38
CA TYR A 328 14.28 -14.89 -0.38
C TYR A 328 14.01 -14.37 1.02
N PHE A 329 13.84 -15.25 2.01
CA PHE A 329 13.69 -14.84 3.40
C PHE A 329 14.98 -14.21 3.96
N ASP A 330 16.13 -14.82 3.66
CA ASP A 330 17.43 -14.25 4.03
C ASP A 330 17.66 -12.89 3.39
N PHE A 331 17.18 -12.73 2.16
CA PHE A 331 17.25 -11.43 1.48
C PHE A 331 16.27 -10.40 2.05
N ALA A 332 15.06 -10.78 2.41
CA ALA A 332 14.13 -9.92 3.15
C ALA A 332 14.75 -9.41 4.47
N LYS A 333 15.45 -10.28 5.20
CA LYS A 333 16.24 -9.91 6.38
C LYS A 333 17.31 -8.87 6.04
N THR A 334 18.07 -9.10 4.97
CA THR A 334 19.13 -8.19 4.52
C THR A 334 18.56 -6.79 4.18
N ILE A 335 17.40 -6.74 3.50
CA ILE A 335 16.69 -5.48 3.21
C ILE A 335 16.26 -4.80 4.51
N ALA A 336 15.65 -5.54 5.45
CA ALA A 336 15.20 -5.01 6.73
C ALA A 336 16.36 -4.42 7.55
N GLU A 337 17.45 -5.17 7.69
CA GLU A 337 18.65 -4.73 8.43
C GLU A 337 19.30 -3.49 7.79
N TRP A 338 19.41 -3.48 6.45
CA TRP A 338 19.91 -2.30 5.73
C TRP A 338 19.01 -1.08 5.98
N THR A 339 17.71 -1.25 5.92
CA THR A 339 16.74 -0.17 6.10
C THR A 339 16.77 0.38 7.52
N ILE A 340 16.78 -0.47 8.53
CA ILE A 340 16.89 -0.10 9.93
C ILE A 340 18.17 0.71 10.18
N LYS A 341 19.31 0.22 9.68
CA LYS A 341 20.61 0.88 9.85
C LYS A 341 20.67 2.25 9.17
N ASN A 342 20.05 2.41 8.00
CA ASN A 342 20.27 3.57 7.14
C ASN A 342 19.09 4.54 7.08
N MET A 343 17.88 4.11 7.45
CA MET A 343 16.66 4.89 7.27
C MET A 343 15.75 4.93 8.51
N GLN A 344 16.10 4.32 9.64
CA GLN A 344 15.36 4.50 10.88
C GLN A 344 16.00 5.59 11.76
N ASP A 345 15.18 6.53 12.20
CA ASP A 345 15.58 7.57 13.15
C ASP A 345 15.81 7.00 14.56
N PRO A 346 16.76 7.53 15.36
CA PRO A 346 16.87 7.17 16.77
C PRO A 346 15.58 7.34 17.56
N GLY A 347 14.67 8.22 17.16
CA GLY A 347 13.32 8.40 17.73
C GLY A 347 12.32 7.32 17.37
N GLY A 348 12.63 6.44 16.41
CA GLY A 348 11.83 5.25 16.05
C GLY A 348 11.15 5.28 14.69
N TYR A 349 10.85 6.45 14.15
CA TYR A 349 10.21 6.57 12.83
C TYR A 349 11.20 6.29 11.67
N PHE A 350 10.66 6.10 10.45
CA PHE A 350 11.47 5.87 9.27
C PHE A 350 11.52 7.10 8.36
N TYR A 351 12.70 7.32 7.75
CA TYR A 351 12.89 8.38 6.76
C TYR A 351 12.25 8.02 5.43
N TYR A 352 11.76 9.06 4.71
CA TYR A 352 11.05 8.86 3.44
C TYR A 352 11.98 8.55 2.27
N LEU A 353 12.97 9.42 2.03
CA LEU A 353 13.90 9.31 0.90
C LEU A 353 15.34 9.52 1.37
N ARG A 354 16.22 8.63 0.93
CA ARG A 354 17.67 8.74 1.15
C ARG A 354 18.37 8.99 -0.17
N TYR A 355 19.00 10.15 -0.28
CA TYR A 355 19.86 10.54 -1.40
C TYR A 355 21.33 10.19 -1.10
N PRO A 356 22.25 10.23 -2.09
CA PRO A 356 23.67 9.96 -1.84
C PRO A 356 24.30 10.86 -0.78
N LEU A 357 23.93 12.15 -0.76
CA LEU A 357 24.54 13.17 0.09
C LEU A 357 23.66 13.62 1.26
N PHE A 358 22.37 13.34 1.25
CA PHE A 358 21.47 13.74 2.34
C PHE A 358 20.28 12.79 2.46
N THR A 359 19.59 12.86 3.59
CA THR A 359 18.35 12.10 3.84
C THR A 359 17.22 13.06 4.17
N ASN A 360 16.07 12.87 3.52
CA ASN A 360 14.85 13.55 3.92
C ASN A 360 14.34 12.89 5.21
N LYS A 361 14.52 13.59 6.34
CA LYS A 361 14.20 13.11 7.69
C LYS A 361 12.79 13.51 8.15
N ILE A 362 11.96 14.05 7.27
CA ILE A 362 10.56 14.36 7.59
C ILE A 362 9.82 13.05 7.82
N GLN A 363 9.13 12.95 8.95
CA GLN A 363 8.27 11.82 9.24
C GLN A 363 7.00 11.90 8.39
N TYR A 364 6.89 11.03 7.40
CA TYR A 364 5.69 10.86 6.58
C TYR A 364 4.99 9.56 6.95
N ILE A 365 4.12 9.65 7.97
CA ILE A 365 3.58 8.47 8.65
C ILE A 365 2.95 7.45 7.71
N ARG A 366 2.18 7.88 6.70
CA ARG A 366 1.55 6.98 5.72
C ARG A 366 2.57 6.31 4.79
N TRP A 367 3.56 7.08 4.33
CA TRP A 367 4.52 6.61 3.34
C TRP A 367 5.69 5.85 3.96
N SER A 368 6.09 6.19 5.17
CA SER A 368 7.27 5.61 5.81
C SER A 368 6.90 4.62 6.92
N ASP A 369 6.31 5.13 8.00
CA ASP A 369 6.14 4.33 9.21
C ASP A 369 5.12 3.22 9.02
N ALA A 370 3.94 3.53 8.48
CA ALA A 370 2.85 2.57 8.32
C ALA A 370 3.23 1.40 7.40
N SER A 371 3.88 1.69 6.26
CA SER A 371 4.34 0.64 5.34
C SER A 371 5.47 -0.20 5.96
N MET A 372 6.41 0.44 6.68
CA MET A 372 7.52 -0.29 7.30
C MET A 372 7.08 -1.15 8.47
N VAL A 373 6.20 -0.68 9.38
CA VAL A 373 5.72 -1.53 10.48
C VAL A 373 4.93 -2.73 9.94
N TYR A 374 4.16 -2.55 8.87
CA TYR A 374 3.46 -3.66 8.22
C TYR A 374 4.45 -4.66 7.60
N ALA A 375 5.47 -4.18 6.90
CA ALA A 375 6.50 -5.04 6.33
C ALA A 375 7.28 -5.84 7.39
N LEU A 376 7.68 -5.16 8.47
CA LEU A 376 8.39 -5.82 9.58
C LEU A 376 7.48 -6.80 10.31
N ALA A 377 6.17 -6.51 10.44
CA ALA A 377 5.21 -7.43 11.05
C ALA A 377 5.07 -8.73 10.24
N ILE A 378 4.97 -8.64 8.90
CA ILE A 378 4.94 -9.82 8.01
C ILE A 378 6.22 -10.65 8.17
N TYR A 379 7.39 -9.99 8.16
CA TYR A 379 8.67 -10.65 8.36
C TYR A 379 8.72 -11.39 9.72
N LEU A 380 8.35 -10.70 10.81
CA LEU A 380 8.38 -11.26 12.17
C LEU A 380 7.37 -12.41 12.34
N ASN A 381 6.22 -12.34 11.68
CA ASN A 381 5.25 -13.43 11.69
C ASN A 381 5.83 -14.69 11.05
N TYR A 382 6.40 -14.58 9.87
CA TYR A 382 7.06 -15.73 9.21
C TYR A 382 8.25 -16.27 9.99
N ALA A 383 9.03 -15.39 10.64
CA ALA A 383 10.13 -15.79 11.52
C ALA A 383 9.68 -16.49 12.83
N GLY A 384 8.37 -16.62 13.07
CA GLY A 384 7.82 -17.17 14.31
C GLY A 384 8.04 -16.29 15.53
N LEU A 385 8.23 -14.98 15.34
CA LEU A 385 8.50 -13.99 16.39
C LEU A 385 7.29 -13.09 16.70
N SER A 386 6.14 -13.36 16.09
CA SER A 386 4.84 -12.77 16.40
C SER A 386 4.00 -13.66 17.32
N GLU A 387 2.86 -13.15 17.76
CA GLU A 387 1.86 -13.98 18.45
C GLU A 387 1.23 -14.95 17.44
N LYS A 388 1.18 -16.24 17.83
CA LYS A 388 0.46 -17.22 17.01
C LYS A 388 -1.03 -16.88 16.99
N ALA A 389 -1.68 -17.07 15.84
CA ALA A 389 -3.14 -17.06 15.78
C ALA A 389 -3.71 -18.14 16.68
N PRO A 390 -4.82 -17.92 17.39
CA PRO A 390 -5.49 -18.95 18.18
C PRO A 390 -5.99 -20.09 17.31
#